data_2d91cc1ed7f98d885d7631d9415fc7b5
#
_entry.id   2d91cc1ed7f98d885d7631d9415fc7b5
#
_cell.length_a   1.000
_cell.length_b   1.000
_cell.length_c   1.000
_cell.angle_alpha   90.00
_cell.angle_beta   90.00
_cell.angle_gamma   90.00
#
_symmetry.space_group_name_H-M   'P 1'
#
loop_
_entity.id
_entity.type
_entity.pdbx_description
1 polymer ?
#
loop_
_entity_poly.entity_id
_entity_poly.type
_entity_poly.pdbx_seq_one_letter_code
_entity_poly.pdbx_strand_id
1 'polypeptide(L)'
;LTMIDDFDIVHNRKDLPPELWEYFKKEGFFALIIPKKFGGKAFSAYANSTIVSKLASRSVSAAVTVMVPNSLGPGELLTHYGTSEQKERWLPSLAKGDEIPCFALTGPEAGSDAGAIPDVGIVCRDTFNGEEMLGLKLTWDKRYITLAPVATVLGLAFQMRDPEGLLGDKKNLGITCALIPTDHPGVVIGRRHNPLGMAFMNGTTQGKEVFIPLDWIIGGPEFAGKGWRMLVECLSAGRGISLPALATASGHMATKTTTAYSYVRHQFGMAIGQFEGVQEALARIIANTYQLEAARRLTTTGIDLKVKPSVVTAIAKYHMTELGRSVMNDAMDIQSGKGIQLGPKNYLGHPYMSNPISITVEGANILTRSLMIFGQGATRCHPYVLAEMEAAAMENQHEALERFDALLMGHMGYATRNAFSALFSALSGSRFGSAPVSGETKQYYKDMSRISSALALMTDLSMLIMGGDLKRKEMLSARMGDVLSQLYLGSATLKLFEDNGRQQDDLPAVRYVMANRLHLAAKA
;
A
#
# COMPACT_ATOMS: atom_id res chain seq x y z
N LEU A 1 -6.46 -13.82 19.40
CA LEU A 1 -5.74 -12.71 20.06
C LEU A 1 -5.27 -13.07 21.48
N THR A 2 -5.95 -13.93 22.20
CA THR A 2 -5.56 -14.39 23.55
C THR A 2 -4.25 -15.18 23.57
N MET A 3 -3.85 -15.80 22.45
CA MET A 3 -2.58 -16.51 22.28
C MET A 3 -1.38 -15.58 22.03
N ILE A 4 -1.63 -14.28 21.85
CA ILE A 4 -0.58 -13.33 21.46
C ILE A 4 -0.12 -12.55 22.70
N ASP A 5 1.08 -12.87 23.17
CA ASP A 5 1.85 -12.05 24.11
C ASP A 5 2.93 -11.31 23.34
N ASP A 6 2.66 -10.03 23.02
CA ASP A 6 3.56 -9.24 22.18
C ASP A 6 4.90 -8.92 22.86
N PHE A 7 4.91 -8.85 24.21
CA PHE A 7 6.15 -8.65 24.95
C PHE A 7 7.04 -9.88 24.87
N ASP A 8 6.49 -11.08 25.04
CA ASP A 8 7.24 -12.34 24.91
C ASP A 8 7.77 -12.53 23.49
N ILE A 9 6.92 -12.27 22.47
CA ILE A 9 7.28 -12.33 21.05
C ILE A 9 8.48 -11.41 20.74
N VAL A 10 8.42 -10.15 21.20
CA VAL A 10 9.43 -9.15 20.83
C VAL A 10 10.68 -9.23 21.68
N HIS A 11 10.58 -9.46 22.99
CA HIS A 11 11.73 -9.38 23.89
C HIS A 11 12.40 -10.71 24.18
N ASN A 12 11.62 -11.77 24.35
CA ASN A 12 12.17 -13.06 24.75
C ASN A 12 12.43 -13.97 23.55
N ARG A 13 11.39 -14.26 22.76
CA ARG A 13 11.47 -15.23 21.65
C ARG A 13 12.13 -14.66 20.40
N LYS A 14 11.91 -13.39 20.11
CA LYS A 14 12.27 -12.75 18.82
C LYS A 14 11.60 -13.43 17.63
N ASP A 15 10.51 -14.14 17.86
CA ASP A 15 9.68 -14.86 16.90
C ASP A 15 8.29 -15.10 17.47
N LEU A 16 7.35 -15.53 16.62
CA LEU A 16 6.06 -16.01 17.06
C LEU A 16 6.22 -17.35 17.79
N PRO A 17 5.41 -17.63 18.84
CA PRO A 17 5.39 -18.94 19.45
C PRO A 17 5.05 -20.05 18.44
N PRO A 18 5.62 -21.26 18.53
CA PRO A 18 5.34 -22.37 17.62
C PRO A 18 3.82 -22.67 17.51
N GLU A 19 3.11 -22.64 18.62
CA GLU A 19 1.66 -22.84 18.67
C GLU A 19 0.87 -21.75 17.93
N LEU A 20 1.41 -20.54 17.80
CA LEU A 20 0.79 -19.47 17.02
C LEU A 20 1.06 -19.65 15.53
N TRP A 21 2.27 -20.10 15.14
CA TRP A 21 2.58 -20.50 13.78
C TRP A 21 1.64 -21.62 13.30
N GLU A 22 1.49 -22.68 14.10
CA GLU A 22 0.59 -23.80 13.79
C GLU A 22 -0.87 -23.36 13.72
N TYR A 23 -1.30 -22.47 14.62
CA TYR A 23 -2.65 -21.90 14.57
C TYR A 23 -2.89 -21.11 13.27
N PHE A 24 -1.91 -20.28 12.85
CA PHE A 24 -2.05 -19.51 11.59
C PHE A 24 -2.12 -20.42 10.37
N LYS A 25 -1.34 -21.50 10.32
CA LYS A 25 -1.42 -22.49 9.26
C LYS A 25 -2.77 -23.18 9.26
N LYS A 26 -3.16 -23.80 10.38
CA LYS A 26 -4.40 -24.57 10.53
C LYS A 26 -5.65 -23.74 10.18
N GLU A 27 -5.72 -22.51 10.63
CA GLU A 27 -6.88 -21.63 10.39
C GLU A 27 -6.82 -20.90 9.04
N GLY A 28 -5.75 -21.11 8.25
CA GLY A 28 -5.58 -20.58 6.91
C GLY A 28 -5.32 -19.08 6.84
N PHE A 29 -4.58 -18.53 7.82
CA PHE A 29 -4.19 -17.12 7.80
C PHE A 29 -3.22 -16.76 6.67
N PHE A 30 -2.51 -17.73 6.10
CA PHE A 30 -1.66 -17.53 4.93
C PHE A 30 -2.41 -17.64 3.60
N ALA A 31 -3.70 -17.99 3.64
CA ALA A 31 -4.54 -18.29 2.50
C ALA A 31 -5.71 -17.31 2.30
N LEU A 32 -5.67 -16.13 2.91
CA LEU A 32 -6.80 -15.20 2.92
C LEU A 32 -7.25 -14.82 1.50
N ILE A 33 -6.31 -14.57 0.59
CA ILE A 33 -6.57 -14.13 -0.78
C ILE A 33 -6.59 -15.28 -1.81
N ILE A 34 -6.04 -16.45 -1.46
CA ILE A 34 -5.96 -17.59 -2.37
C ILE A 34 -7.38 -18.09 -2.71
N PRO A 35 -7.69 -18.39 -3.99
CA PRO A 35 -8.98 -18.88 -4.40
C PRO A 35 -9.39 -20.19 -3.71
N LYS A 36 -10.70 -20.34 -3.44
CA LYS A 36 -11.26 -21.53 -2.75
C LYS A 36 -10.92 -22.85 -3.43
N LYS A 37 -10.87 -22.88 -4.78
CA LYS A 37 -10.51 -24.08 -5.55
C LYS A 37 -9.12 -24.62 -5.25
N PHE A 38 -8.23 -23.79 -4.70
CA PHE A 38 -6.88 -24.17 -4.26
C PHE A 38 -6.76 -24.28 -2.73
N GLY A 39 -7.88 -24.33 -2.01
CA GLY A 39 -7.91 -24.47 -0.54
C GLY A 39 -7.83 -23.15 0.22
N GLY A 40 -7.83 -22.00 -0.45
CA GLY A 40 -7.81 -20.69 0.16
C GLY A 40 -9.17 -20.20 0.66
N LYS A 41 -9.19 -19.02 1.28
CA LYS A 41 -10.39 -18.38 1.83
C LYS A 41 -11.11 -17.51 0.79
N ALA A 42 -10.41 -17.00 -0.22
CA ALA A 42 -10.90 -16.04 -1.22
C ALA A 42 -11.59 -14.82 -0.58
N PHE A 43 -11.00 -14.29 0.48
CA PHE A 43 -11.55 -13.12 1.16
C PHE A 43 -11.35 -11.86 0.32
N SER A 44 -12.28 -10.92 0.48
CA SER A 44 -12.20 -9.61 -0.13
C SER A 44 -11.04 -8.79 0.46
N ALA A 45 -10.63 -7.73 -0.23
CA ALA A 45 -9.64 -6.79 0.27
C ALA A 45 -10.07 -6.15 1.61
N TYR A 46 -11.37 -5.86 1.75
CA TYR A 46 -11.94 -5.35 2.99
C TYR A 46 -11.80 -6.36 4.15
N ALA A 47 -12.13 -7.63 3.92
CA ALA A 47 -12.00 -8.68 4.92
C ALA A 47 -10.53 -8.92 5.32
N ASN A 48 -9.63 -9.02 4.33
CA ASN A 48 -8.19 -9.15 4.56
C ASN A 48 -7.65 -7.97 5.40
N SER A 49 -7.94 -6.74 5.01
CA SER A 49 -7.57 -5.53 5.75
C SER A 49 -8.10 -5.54 7.18
N THR A 50 -9.33 -6.03 7.40
CA THR A 50 -9.94 -6.10 8.73
C THR A 50 -9.22 -7.12 9.63
N ILE A 51 -8.85 -8.29 9.07
CA ILE A 51 -8.09 -9.32 9.80
C ILE A 51 -6.72 -8.78 10.18
N VAL A 52 -5.99 -8.17 9.24
CA VAL A 52 -4.66 -7.58 9.49
C VAL A 52 -4.76 -6.48 10.56
N SER A 53 -5.75 -5.59 10.45
CA SER A 53 -5.98 -4.53 11.47
C SER A 53 -6.26 -5.12 12.85
N LYS A 54 -7.05 -6.20 12.93
CA LYS A 54 -7.35 -6.87 14.19
C LYS A 54 -6.11 -7.50 14.83
N LEU A 55 -5.26 -8.16 14.05
CA LEU A 55 -3.99 -8.73 14.52
C LEU A 55 -3.04 -7.62 14.99
N ALA A 56 -2.88 -6.57 14.19
CA ALA A 56 -1.99 -5.46 14.48
C ALA A 56 -2.36 -4.68 15.75
N SER A 57 -3.64 -4.63 16.10
CA SER A 57 -4.08 -4.05 17.38
C SER A 57 -3.57 -4.81 18.60
N ARG A 58 -3.01 -6.00 18.42
CA ARG A 58 -2.40 -6.81 19.50
C ARG A 58 -0.90 -7.02 19.31
N SER A 59 -0.45 -7.29 18.07
CA SER A 59 0.97 -7.46 17.74
C SER A 59 1.25 -7.09 16.28
N VAL A 60 2.13 -6.13 16.08
CA VAL A 60 2.61 -5.75 14.74
C VAL A 60 3.39 -6.92 14.12
N SER A 61 4.18 -7.65 14.91
CA SER A 61 4.97 -8.80 14.41
C SER A 61 4.06 -9.90 13.86
N ALA A 62 2.98 -10.26 14.58
CA ALA A 62 2.00 -11.23 14.12
C ALA A 62 1.24 -10.75 12.87
N ALA A 63 0.87 -9.47 12.84
CA ALA A 63 0.18 -8.89 11.68
C ALA A 63 1.04 -8.88 10.41
N VAL A 64 2.33 -8.50 10.52
CA VAL A 64 3.28 -8.50 9.40
C VAL A 64 3.50 -9.92 8.86
N THR A 65 3.62 -10.91 9.74
CA THR A 65 3.76 -12.32 9.35
C THR A 65 2.58 -12.81 8.51
N VAL A 66 1.35 -12.39 8.84
CA VAL A 66 0.13 -12.78 8.09
C VAL A 66 -0.06 -11.90 6.84
N MET A 67 0.23 -10.60 6.90
CA MET A 67 -0.09 -9.70 5.79
C MET A 67 0.76 -9.94 4.55
N VAL A 68 2.04 -10.34 4.70
CA VAL A 68 2.97 -10.47 3.57
C VAL A 68 2.55 -11.58 2.60
N PRO A 69 2.25 -12.82 3.03
CA PRO A 69 1.71 -13.85 2.13
C PRO A 69 0.43 -13.41 1.40
N ASN A 70 -0.37 -12.54 2.01
CA ASN A 70 -1.67 -12.09 1.52
C ASN A 70 -1.66 -10.73 0.79
N SER A 71 -0.49 -10.14 0.52
CA SER A 71 -0.42 -8.85 -0.20
C SER A 71 0.81 -8.69 -1.09
N LEU A 72 1.96 -9.19 -0.69
CA LEU A 72 3.25 -9.04 -1.38
C LEU A 72 3.88 -10.39 -1.72
N GLY A 73 3.16 -11.47 -1.50
CA GLY A 73 3.67 -12.81 -1.72
C GLY A 73 3.45 -13.33 -3.13
N PRO A 74 4.17 -14.38 -3.50
CA PRO A 74 3.96 -15.10 -4.76
C PRO A 74 2.53 -15.58 -5.00
N GLY A 75 1.72 -15.78 -3.95
CA GLY A 75 0.34 -16.27 -4.06
C GLY A 75 -0.56 -15.38 -4.91
N GLU A 76 -0.44 -14.05 -4.80
CA GLU A 76 -1.20 -13.13 -5.64
C GLU A 76 -0.71 -13.14 -7.09
N LEU A 77 0.62 -13.10 -7.28
CA LEU A 77 1.22 -13.18 -8.61
C LEU A 77 0.83 -14.48 -9.34
N LEU A 78 0.88 -15.60 -8.64
CA LEU A 78 0.45 -16.90 -9.19
C LEU A 78 -1.03 -16.92 -9.53
N THR A 79 -1.88 -16.38 -8.67
CA THR A 79 -3.32 -16.35 -8.90
C THR A 79 -3.66 -15.62 -10.20
N HIS A 80 -2.98 -14.50 -10.47
CA HIS A 80 -3.24 -13.68 -11.65
C HIS A 80 -2.50 -14.16 -12.91
N TYR A 81 -1.23 -14.55 -12.77
CA TYR A 81 -0.31 -14.75 -13.90
C TYR A 81 0.24 -16.17 -14.01
N GLY A 82 0.20 -16.98 -12.96
CA GLY A 82 0.74 -18.33 -12.98
C GLY A 82 0.10 -19.21 -14.07
N THR A 83 0.87 -20.14 -14.65
CA THR A 83 0.32 -21.20 -15.51
C THR A 83 -0.61 -22.12 -14.69
N SER A 84 -1.37 -22.98 -15.36
CA SER A 84 -2.23 -23.95 -14.65
C SER A 84 -1.39 -24.86 -13.75
N GLU A 85 -0.26 -25.34 -14.26
CA GLU A 85 0.66 -26.22 -13.56
C GLU A 85 1.28 -25.52 -12.33
N GLN A 86 1.70 -24.27 -12.49
CA GLN A 86 2.23 -23.48 -11.37
C GLN A 86 1.18 -23.23 -10.30
N LYS A 87 -0.08 -22.93 -10.69
CA LYS A 87 -1.18 -22.74 -9.75
C LYS A 87 -1.51 -24.02 -8.98
N GLU A 88 -1.59 -25.15 -9.68
CA GLU A 88 -1.90 -26.45 -9.08
C GLU A 88 -0.79 -26.94 -8.15
N ARG A 89 0.48 -26.66 -8.50
CA ARG A 89 1.62 -27.02 -7.67
C ARG A 89 1.73 -26.18 -6.40
N TRP A 90 1.65 -24.84 -6.52
CA TRP A 90 2.04 -23.94 -5.45
C TRP A 90 0.89 -23.43 -4.59
N LEU A 91 -0.27 -23.09 -5.18
CA LEU A 91 -1.34 -22.46 -4.42
C LEU A 91 -1.92 -23.34 -3.31
N PRO A 92 -2.10 -24.67 -3.47
CA PRO A 92 -2.57 -25.52 -2.38
C PRO A 92 -1.61 -25.61 -1.19
N SER A 93 -0.30 -25.72 -1.43
CA SER A 93 0.70 -25.78 -0.36
C SER A 93 0.90 -24.43 0.33
N LEU A 94 0.85 -23.32 -0.41
CA LEU A 94 0.78 -21.98 0.17
C LEU A 94 -0.48 -21.78 1.02
N ALA A 95 -1.63 -22.29 0.57
CA ALA A 95 -2.89 -22.19 1.30
C ALA A 95 -2.88 -22.95 2.63
N LYS A 96 -2.25 -24.12 2.68
CA LYS A 96 -2.08 -24.90 3.90
C LYS A 96 -1.00 -24.34 4.84
N GLY A 97 -0.11 -23.47 4.33
CA GLY A 97 1.08 -23.00 5.05
C GLY A 97 2.20 -24.05 5.13
N ASP A 98 2.14 -25.09 4.27
CA ASP A 98 3.24 -26.03 4.06
C ASP A 98 4.42 -25.31 3.41
N GLU A 99 4.10 -24.38 2.50
CA GLU A 99 5.04 -23.45 1.89
C GLU A 99 4.87 -22.04 2.47
N ILE A 100 5.96 -21.42 2.89
CA ILE A 100 6.01 -20.04 3.35
C ILE A 100 6.69 -19.19 2.28
N PRO A 101 5.99 -18.22 1.67
CA PRO A 101 6.55 -17.41 0.60
C PRO A 101 7.28 -16.19 1.13
N CYS A 102 8.34 -15.79 0.41
CA CYS A 102 8.84 -14.41 0.46
C CYS A 102 8.97 -13.84 -0.96
N PHE A 103 9.06 -12.52 -1.09
CA PHE A 103 9.28 -11.86 -2.37
C PHE A 103 10.48 -10.91 -2.33
N ALA A 104 11.50 -11.20 -3.11
CA ALA A 104 12.77 -10.49 -3.12
C ALA A 104 12.84 -9.51 -4.30
N LEU A 105 12.61 -8.23 -4.00
CA LEU A 105 12.70 -7.11 -4.94
C LEU A 105 13.85 -6.18 -4.57
N THR A 106 13.88 -5.69 -3.33
CA THR A 106 14.83 -4.68 -2.84
C THR A 106 16.23 -5.26 -2.65
N GLY A 107 17.24 -4.55 -3.16
CA GLY A 107 18.66 -4.88 -3.01
C GLY A 107 19.47 -3.72 -2.43
N PRO A 108 20.81 -3.87 -2.30
CA PRO A 108 21.68 -2.79 -1.82
C PRO A 108 21.62 -1.51 -2.65
N GLU A 109 21.46 -1.62 -3.96
CA GLU A 109 21.52 -0.51 -4.91
C GLU A 109 20.13 -0.07 -5.41
N ALA A 110 19.10 -0.88 -5.21
CA ALA A 110 17.75 -0.59 -5.69
C ALA A 110 16.71 -0.70 -4.56
N GLY A 111 16.15 0.43 -4.17
CA GLY A 111 15.08 0.55 -3.19
C GLY A 111 13.89 1.29 -3.78
N SER A 112 13.86 2.63 -3.66
CA SER A 112 12.81 3.47 -4.25
C SER A 112 12.77 3.38 -5.77
N ASP A 113 13.91 3.26 -6.42
CA ASP A 113 14.02 2.94 -7.85
C ASP A 113 14.05 1.42 -8.04
N ALA A 114 12.90 0.79 -7.83
CA ALA A 114 12.76 -0.65 -7.96
C ALA A 114 12.91 -1.16 -9.41
N GLY A 115 12.86 -0.26 -10.40
CA GLY A 115 13.12 -0.59 -11.81
C GLY A 115 14.58 -0.76 -12.13
N ALA A 116 15.49 -0.21 -11.33
CA ALA A 116 16.94 -0.23 -11.53
C ALA A 116 17.66 -1.40 -10.82
N ILE A 117 16.97 -2.49 -10.51
CA ILE A 117 17.58 -3.66 -9.87
C ILE A 117 18.76 -4.18 -10.72
N PRO A 118 19.95 -4.38 -10.12
CA PRO A 118 21.13 -4.88 -10.82
C PRO A 118 21.14 -6.40 -10.99
N ASP A 119 20.31 -7.11 -10.24
CA ASP A 119 20.24 -8.57 -10.27
C ASP A 119 19.90 -9.07 -11.66
N VAL A 120 20.56 -10.13 -12.11
CA VAL A 120 20.51 -10.58 -13.50
C VAL A 120 20.23 -12.06 -13.62
N GLY A 121 19.48 -12.44 -14.63
CA GLY A 121 19.29 -13.81 -15.13
C GLY A 121 19.74 -13.90 -16.59
N ILE A 122 20.76 -14.72 -16.85
CA ILE A 122 21.29 -14.94 -18.19
C ILE A 122 20.71 -16.22 -18.75
N VAL A 123 20.08 -16.12 -19.92
CA VAL A 123 19.58 -17.30 -20.65
C VAL A 123 20.76 -18.17 -21.10
N CYS A 124 20.70 -19.44 -20.79
CA CYS A 124 21.74 -20.39 -21.17
C CYS A 124 21.20 -21.84 -21.19
N ARG A 125 22.00 -22.77 -21.71
CA ARG A 125 21.78 -24.21 -21.52
C ARG A 125 22.64 -24.71 -20.38
N ASP A 126 22.05 -25.54 -19.53
CA ASP A 126 22.78 -26.22 -18.45
C ASP A 126 22.03 -27.51 -18.07
N THR A 127 22.67 -28.32 -17.24
CA THR A 127 22.09 -29.59 -16.77
C THR A 127 21.22 -29.37 -15.55
N PHE A 128 19.97 -29.81 -15.60
CA PHE A 128 19.02 -29.81 -14.48
C PHE A 128 18.42 -31.20 -14.32
N ASN A 129 18.56 -31.81 -13.14
CA ASN A 129 18.10 -33.17 -12.84
C ASN A 129 18.65 -34.24 -13.82
N GLY A 130 19.85 -34.02 -14.35
CA GLY A 130 20.51 -34.96 -15.28
C GLY A 130 20.17 -34.75 -16.76
N GLU A 131 19.33 -33.77 -17.09
CA GLU A 131 18.95 -33.45 -18.46
C GLU A 131 19.46 -32.06 -18.86
N GLU A 132 20.01 -31.93 -20.07
CA GLU A 132 20.37 -30.63 -20.63
C GLU A 132 19.09 -29.87 -21.05
N MET A 133 18.92 -28.66 -20.54
CA MET A 133 17.76 -27.85 -20.88
C MET A 133 18.11 -26.35 -20.96
N LEU A 134 17.20 -25.61 -21.55
CA LEU A 134 17.25 -24.16 -21.60
C LEU A 134 16.73 -23.59 -20.26
N GLY A 135 17.48 -22.68 -19.69
CA GLY A 135 17.16 -22.09 -18.40
C GLY A 135 17.82 -20.73 -18.20
N LEU A 136 17.97 -20.35 -16.96
CA LEU A 136 18.54 -19.08 -16.52
C LEU A 136 19.62 -19.31 -15.47
N LYS A 137 20.79 -18.68 -15.62
CA LYS A 137 21.75 -18.49 -14.54
C LYS A 137 21.48 -17.17 -13.83
N LEU A 138 21.05 -17.25 -12.58
CA LEU A 138 20.62 -16.12 -11.76
C LEU A 138 21.75 -15.68 -10.82
N THR A 139 21.99 -14.38 -10.75
CA THR A 139 22.86 -13.77 -9.75
C THR A 139 22.11 -12.61 -9.10
N TRP A 140 21.99 -12.66 -7.76
CA TRP A 140 21.25 -11.63 -7.00
C TRP A 140 21.85 -11.40 -5.61
N ASP A 141 21.62 -10.17 -5.10
CA ASP A 141 21.84 -9.80 -3.70
C ASP A 141 20.67 -8.97 -3.20
N LYS A 142 19.83 -9.56 -2.36
CA LYS A 142 18.59 -8.95 -1.87
C LYS A 142 18.63 -8.78 -0.35
N ARG A 143 18.03 -7.67 0.13
CA ARG A 143 17.94 -7.35 1.55
C ARG A 143 16.57 -6.80 1.94
N TYR A 144 16.30 -6.81 3.24
CA TYR A 144 15.02 -6.37 3.82
C TYR A 144 13.84 -7.23 3.39
N ILE A 145 14.08 -8.50 3.10
CA ILE A 145 13.06 -9.42 2.60
C ILE A 145 12.30 -10.03 3.77
N THR A 146 11.04 -9.60 3.91
CA THR A 146 10.16 -10.13 4.96
C THR A 146 9.84 -11.59 4.68
N LEU A 147 9.88 -12.40 5.73
CA LEU A 147 9.78 -13.84 5.77
C LEU A 147 10.98 -14.62 5.19
N ALA A 148 11.98 -14.00 4.55
CA ALA A 148 13.12 -14.73 4.00
C ALA A 148 13.76 -15.75 4.98
N PRO A 149 13.96 -15.44 6.29
CA PRO A 149 14.56 -16.40 7.21
C PRO A 149 13.78 -17.70 7.43
N VAL A 150 12.51 -17.74 7.12
CA VAL A 150 11.62 -18.91 7.28
C VAL A 150 10.95 -19.32 5.97
N ALA A 151 11.27 -18.66 4.87
CA ALA A 151 10.68 -18.94 3.58
C ALA A 151 11.13 -20.30 3.03
N THR A 152 10.22 -21.02 2.44
CA THR A 152 10.46 -22.25 1.68
C THR A 152 10.41 -22.00 0.18
N VAL A 153 9.76 -20.90 -0.25
CA VAL A 153 9.72 -20.46 -1.64
C VAL A 153 10.01 -18.97 -1.77
N LEU A 154 10.95 -18.66 -2.66
CA LEU A 154 11.42 -17.32 -2.99
C LEU A 154 10.79 -16.86 -4.31
N GLY A 155 9.98 -15.81 -4.28
CA GLY A 155 9.71 -15.02 -5.46
C GLY A 155 10.85 -14.04 -5.69
N LEU A 156 11.47 -14.06 -6.85
CA LEU A 156 12.63 -13.23 -7.18
C LEU A 156 12.36 -12.37 -8.41
N ALA A 157 12.65 -11.07 -8.31
CA ALA A 157 12.67 -10.15 -9.44
C ALA A 157 14.12 -9.85 -9.89
N PHE A 158 14.38 -9.94 -11.19
CA PHE A 158 15.69 -9.75 -11.80
C PHE A 158 15.58 -9.24 -13.24
N GLN A 159 16.67 -8.66 -13.79
CA GLN A 159 16.79 -8.30 -15.19
C GLN A 159 17.14 -9.53 -16.03
N MET A 160 16.29 -9.91 -16.97
CA MET A 160 16.54 -11.05 -17.85
C MET A 160 17.26 -10.63 -19.12
N ARG A 161 18.33 -11.31 -19.44
CA ARG A 161 19.17 -11.07 -20.63
C ARG A 161 19.39 -12.35 -21.41
N ASP A 162 19.40 -12.22 -22.74
CA ASP A 162 19.67 -13.31 -23.68
C ASP A 162 20.79 -12.88 -24.66
N PRO A 163 22.05 -12.86 -24.22
CA PRO A 163 23.17 -12.40 -25.07
C PRO A 163 23.38 -13.27 -26.28
N GLU A 164 23.09 -14.58 -26.22
CA GLU A 164 23.27 -15.54 -27.30
C GLU A 164 22.07 -15.60 -28.26
N GLY A 165 20.92 -15.04 -27.90
CA GLY A 165 19.71 -15.07 -28.71
C GLY A 165 19.01 -16.43 -28.75
N LEU A 166 19.08 -17.18 -27.64
CA LEU A 166 18.45 -18.50 -27.50
C LEU A 166 16.93 -18.45 -27.48
N LEU A 167 16.36 -17.28 -27.14
CA LEU A 167 14.92 -17.02 -27.14
C LEU A 167 14.47 -16.08 -28.26
N GLY A 168 15.40 -15.56 -29.06
CA GLY A 168 15.12 -14.65 -30.16
C GLY A 168 16.06 -13.45 -30.22
N ASP A 169 15.72 -12.45 -31.04
CA ASP A 169 16.63 -11.33 -31.36
C ASP A 169 16.81 -10.32 -30.20
N LYS A 170 15.90 -10.30 -29.23
CA LYS A 170 15.92 -9.32 -28.16
C LYS A 170 16.91 -9.71 -27.06
N LYS A 171 18.05 -9.01 -26.98
CA LYS A 171 19.12 -9.28 -26.01
C LYS A 171 18.80 -8.88 -24.56
N ASN A 172 17.99 -7.85 -24.36
CA ASN A 172 17.56 -7.38 -23.04
C ASN A 172 16.03 -7.51 -22.95
N LEU A 173 15.56 -8.55 -22.25
CA LEU A 173 14.14 -8.82 -22.15
C LEU A 173 13.45 -7.93 -21.10
N GLY A 174 14.17 -7.53 -20.04
CA GLY A 174 13.66 -6.69 -18.97
C GLY A 174 13.38 -7.45 -17.68
N ILE A 175 12.70 -6.77 -16.73
CA ILE A 175 12.41 -7.36 -15.43
C ILE A 175 11.49 -8.57 -15.57
N THR A 176 11.93 -9.67 -14.98
CA THR A 176 11.25 -10.97 -14.96
C THR A 176 11.12 -11.44 -13.51
N CYS A 177 10.06 -12.20 -13.21
CA CYS A 177 9.82 -12.77 -11.89
C CYS A 177 9.84 -14.30 -11.99
N ALA A 178 10.54 -14.95 -11.05
CA ALA A 178 10.56 -16.41 -10.95
C ALA A 178 10.24 -16.88 -9.53
N LEU A 179 9.84 -18.15 -9.40
CA LEU A 179 9.67 -18.86 -8.13
C LEU A 179 10.78 -19.87 -7.98
N ILE A 180 11.47 -19.80 -6.86
CA ILE A 180 12.64 -20.64 -6.57
C ILE A 180 12.45 -21.27 -5.18
N PRO A 181 12.48 -22.61 -5.02
CA PRO A 181 12.57 -23.24 -3.73
C PRO A 181 13.82 -22.74 -2.96
N THR A 182 13.68 -22.45 -1.68
CA THR A 182 14.83 -21.88 -0.92
C THR A 182 15.91 -22.92 -0.60
N ASP A 183 15.61 -24.21 -0.72
CA ASP A 183 16.55 -25.31 -0.62
C ASP A 183 17.25 -25.65 -1.95
N HIS A 184 16.92 -24.91 -3.03
CA HIS A 184 17.56 -25.11 -4.32
C HIS A 184 19.06 -24.81 -4.26
N PRO A 185 19.94 -25.65 -4.89
CA PRO A 185 21.38 -25.47 -4.85
C PRO A 185 21.83 -24.06 -5.25
N GLY A 186 22.66 -23.43 -4.40
CA GLY A 186 23.18 -22.08 -4.62
C GLY A 186 22.30 -20.95 -4.08
N VAL A 187 21.09 -21.22 -3.63
CA VAL A 187 20.28 -20.25 -2.89
C VAL A 187 20.80 -20.10 -1.47
N VAL A 188 21.07 -18.89 -1.05
CA VAL A 188 21.53 -18.57 0.30
C VAL A 188 20.51 -17.68 0.98
N ILE A 189 19.95 -18.16 2.09
CA ILE A 189 19.21 -17.34 3.05
C ILE A 189 20.23 -16.82 4.06
N GLY A 190 20.44 -15.50 4.03
CA GLY A 190 21.49 -14.86 4.81
C GLY A 190 21.04 -14.44 6.21
N ARG A 191 21.69 -13.39 6.73
CA ARG A 191 21.46 -12.94 8.10
C ARG A 191 20.04 -12.38 8.28
N ARG A 192 19.48 -12.59 9.45
CA ARG A 192 18.25 -11.96 9.90
C ARG A 192 18.48 -10.48 10.25
N HIS A 193 17.56 -9.62 9.84
CA HIS A 193 17.49 -8.22 10.25
C HIS A 193 16.67 -8.05 11.54
N ASN A 194 16.87 -6.92 12.20
CA ASN A 194 16.12 -6.52 13.39
C ASN A 194 15.46 -5.15 13.17
N PRO A 195 14.32 -5.08 12.43
CA PRO A 195 13.68 -3.81 12.08
C PRO A 195 13.07 -3.15 13.32
N LEU A 196 13.79 -2.20 13.91
CA LEU A 196 13.40 -1.44 15.11
C LEU A 196 12.95 -2.34 16.29
N GLY A 197 13.60 -3.49 16.45
CA GLY A 197 13.30 -4.43 17.51
C GLY A 197 12.09 -5.34 17.28
N MET A 198 11.36 -5.18 16.19
CA MET A 198 10.19 -6.02 15.88
C MET A 198 10.60 -7.45 15.53
N ALA A 199 9.77 -8.40 15.93
CA ALA A 199 10.10 -9.83 15.90
C ALA A 199 9.66 -10.57 14.63
N PHE A 200 9.00 -9.90 13.67
CA PHE A 200 8.70 -10.55 12.40
C PHE A 200 9.97 -10.90 11.63
N MET A 201 9.93 -12.02 10.93
CA MET A 201 11.07 -12.49 10.16
C MET A 201 11.37 -11.55 8.99
N ASN A 202 12.63 -11.13 8.89
CA ASN A 202 13.14 -10.28 7.81
C ASN A 202 14.63 -10.54 7.63
N GLY A 203 15.13 -10.63 6.40
CA GLY A 203 16.52 -11.00 6.18
C GLY A 203 17.01 -10.71 4.76
N THR A 204 18.17 -11.29 4.45
CA THR A 204 18.78 -11.23 3.12
C THR A 204 18.62 -12.55 2.39
N THR A 205 18.73 -12.50 1.05
CA THR A 205 18.90 -13.69 0.21
C THR A 205 19.86 -13.39 -0.93
N GLN A 206 20.74 -14.33 -1.23
CA GLN A 206 21.76 -14.23 -2.28
C GLN A 206 21.79 -15.50 -3.13
N GLY A 207 22.26 -15.35 -4.36
CA GLY A 207 22.62 -16.45 -5.25
C GLY A 207 23.64 -15.99 -6.27
N LYS A 208 24.53 -16.90 -6.64
CA LYS A 208 25.54 -16.65 -7.69
C LYS A 208 25.50 -17.75 -8.72
N GLU A 209 25.18 -17.39 -9.95
CA GLU A 209 25.06 -18.31 -11.10
C GLU A 209 24.15 -19.52 -10.82
N VAL A 210 23.06 -19.30 -10.08
CA VAL A 210 22.08 -20.33 -9.74
C VAL A 210 21.25 -20.66 -10.98
N PHE A 211 21.33 -21.91 -11.45
CA PHE A 211 20.57 -22.34 -12.61
C PHE A 211 19.13 -22.70 -12.24
N ILE A 212 18.17 -22.17 -13.02
CA ILE A 212 16.75 -22.54 -12.92
C ILE A 212 16.17 -22.81 -14.31
N PRO A 213 15.20 -23.73 -14.46
CA PRO A 213 14.44 -23.91 -15.69
C PRO A 213 13.60 -22.67 -16.05
N LEU A 214 13.35 -22.44 -17.34
CA LEU A 214 12.47 -21.33 -17.79
C LEU A 214 11.04 -21.44 -17.27
N ASP A 215 10.55 -22.63 -17.01
CA ASP A 215 9.21 -22.88 -16.48
C ASP A 215 9.03 -22.37 -15.03
N TRP A 216 10.13 -22.00 -14.36
CA TRP A 216 10.06 -21.36 -13.05
C TRP A 216 9.78 -19.86 -13.12
N ILE A 217 9.82 -19.27 -14.32
CA ILE A 217 9.30 -17.92 -14.56
C ILE A 217 7.80 -17.91 -14.24
N ILE A 218 7.34 -16.98 -13.44
CA ILE A 218 5.90 -16.84 -13.13
C ILE A 218 5.13 -16.53 -14.42
N GLY A 219 4.19 -17.40 -14.79
CA GLY A 219 3.46 -17.34 -16.06
C GLY A 219 4.18 -18.06 -17.21
N GLY A 220 5.33 -18.70 -16.94
CA GLY A 220 6.13 -19.42 -17.93
C GLY A 220 7.00 -18.51 -18.80
N PRO A 221 7.70 -19.10 -19.80
CA PRO A 221 8.64 -18.39 -20.67
C PRO A 221 8.04 -17.19 -21.41
N GLU A 222 6.75 -17.22 -21.71
CA GLU A 222 6.02 -16.14 -22.38
C GLU A 222 5.93 -14.85 -21.56
N PHE A 223 6.15 -14.95 -20.26
CA PHE A 223 6.17 -13.81 -19.34
C PHE A 223 7.55 -13.25 -19.08
N ALA A 224 8.57 -13.73 -19.81
CA ALA A 224 9.90 -13.13 -19.80
C ALA A 224 9.84 -11.63 -20.12
N GLY A 225 10.43 -10.79 -19.27
CA GLY A 225 10.43 -9.34 -19.40
C GLY A 225 9.12 -8.63 -19.03
N LYS A 226 8.08 -9.34 -18.63
CA LYS A 226 6.78 -8.76 -18.22
C LYS A 226 6.64 -8.58 -16.70
N GLY A 227 7.68 -8.88 -15.95
CA GLY A 227 7.66 -8.86 -14.47
C GLY A 227 7.37 -7.49 -13.89
N TRP A 228 7.83 -6.40 -14.50
CA TRP A 228 7.54 -5.06 -14.01
C TRP A 228 6.04 -4.74 -13.98
N ARG A 229 5.33 -5.08 -15.06
CA ARG A 229 3.88 -4.92 -15.12
C ARG A 229 3.17 -5.73 -14.04
N MET A 230 3.58 -7.01 -13.86
CA MET A 230 3.02 -7.89 -12.84
C MET A 230 3.21 -7.30 -11.43
N LEU A 231 4.40 -6.80 -11.13
CA LEU A 231 4.72 -6.18 -9.85
C LEU A 231 3.90 -4.92 -9.61
N VAL A 232 3.81 -4.02 -10.57
CA VAL A 232 3.05 -2.77 -10.43
C VAL A 232 1.56 -3.04 -10.20
N GLU A 233 0.98 -4.00 -10.91
CA GLU A 233 -0.44 -4.34 -10.76
C GLU A 233 -0.74 -4.98 -9.39
N CYS A 234 0.03 -5.97 -8.96
CA CYS A 234 -0.21 -6.67 -7.68
C CYS A 234 0.24 -5.85 -6.46
N LEU A 235 1.43 -5.25 -6.47
CA LEU A 235 1.93 -4.45 -5.35
C LEU A 235 1.10 -3.19 -5.09
N SER A 236 0.47 -2.63 -6.13
CA SER A 236 -0.40 -1.46 -5.96
C SER A 236 -1.65 -1.78 -5.13
N ALA A 237 -2.24 -2.95 -5.31
CA ALA A 237 -3.39 -3.39 -4.51
C ALA A 237 -2.99 -3.66 -3.06
N GLY A 238 -1.92 -4.42 -2.83
CA GLY A 238 -1.39 -4.75 -1.50
C GLY A 238 -1.08 -3.51 -0.66
N ARG A 239 -0.48 -2.48 -1.28
CA ARG A 239 -0.18 -1.19 -0.65
C ARG A 239 -1.43 -0.51 -0.06
N GLY A 240 -2.58 -0.61 -0.71
CA GLY A 240 -3.85 -0.06 -0.24
C GLY A 240 -4.53 -0.85 0.87
N ILE A 241 -4.06 -2.07 1.16
CA ILE A 241 -4.67 -2.99 2.12
C ILE A 241 -3.85 -3.05 3.42
N SER A 242 -2.58 -3.42 3.32
CA SER A 242 -1.76 -3.87 4.44
C SER A 242 -1.33 -2.75 5.37
N LEU A 243 -0.62 -1.75 4.85
CA LEU A 243 -0.12 -0.63 5.67
C LEU A 243 -1.24 0.28 6.18
N PRO A 244 -2.29 0.60 5.40
CA PRO A 244 -3.49 1.24 5.91
C PRO A 244 -4.16 0.47 7.06
N ALA A 245 -4.17 -0.88 7.01
CA ALA A 245 -4.70 -1.70 8.10
C ALA A 245 -3.89 -1.57 9.40
N LEU A 246 -2.54 -1.55 9.32
CA LEU A 246 -1.66 -1.33 10.48
C LEU A 246 -1.91 0.06 11.10
N ALA A 247 -2.02 1.10 10.29
CA ALA A 247 -2.29 2.45 10.76
C ALA A 247 -3.68 2.56 11.43
N THR A 248 -4.71 1.93 10.85
CA THR A 248 -6.06 1.89 11.41
C THR A 248 -6.08 1.13 12.74
N ALA A 249 -5.33 0.04 12.85
CA ALA A 249 -5.15 -0.70 14.11
C ALA A 249 -4.57 0.18 15.21
N SER A 250 -3.54 0.98 14.89
CA SER A 250 -2.96 1.96 15.81
C SER A 250 -4.01 2.96 16.29
N GLY A 251 -4.84 3.47 15.37
CA GLY A 251 -5.96 4.37 15.69
C GLY A 251 -6.96 3.74 16.66
N HIS A 252 -7.49 2.57 16.34
CA HIS A 252 -8.48 1.87 17.17
C HIS A 252 -7.93 1.54 18.56
N MET A 253 -6.69 1.02 18.61
CA MET A 253 -6.03 0.69 19.87
C MET A 253 -5.78 1.95 20.71
N ALA A 254 -5.21 3.00 20.14
CA ALA A 254 -4.92 4.25 20.82
C ALA A 254 -6.21 4.90 21.35
N THR A 255 -7.25 5.02 20.52
CA THR A 255 -8.54 5.58 20.92
C THR A 255 -9.08 4.84 22.14
N LYS A 256 -9.21 3.51 22.05
CA LYS A 256 -9.80 2.70 23.12
C LYS A 256 -8.99 2.75 24.40
N THR A 257 -7.68 2.52 24.29
CA THR A 257 -6.83 2.35 25.48
C THR A 257 -6.47 3.68 26.13
N THR A 258 -6.22 4.73 25.33
CA THR A 258 -5.83 6.04 25.87
C THR A 258 -7.02 6.78 26.46
N THR A 259 -8.21 6.66 25.87
CA THR A 259 -9.44 7.19 26.48
C THR A 259 -9.73 6.51 27.82
N ALA A 260 -9.66 5.17 27.88
CA ALA A 260 -9.84 4.44 29.14
C ALA A 260 -8.78 4.83 30.19
N TYR A 261 -7.51 4.97 29.78
CA TYR A 261 -6.44 5.43 30.66
C TYR A 261 -6.73 6.83 31.21
N SER A 262 -7.17 7.76 30.35
CA SER A 262 -7.47 9.13 30.73
C SER A 262 -8.65 9.24 31.71
N TYR A 263 -9.56 8.25 31.71
CA TYR A 263 -10.65 8.16 32.66
C TYR A 263 -10.20 7.65 34.02
N VAL A 264 -9.32 6.63 34.06
CA VAL A 264 -8.92 5.98 35.32
C VAL A 264 -7.69 6.62 35.97
N ARG A 265 -6.87 7.34 35.23
CA ARG A 265 -5.67 8.03 35.74
C ARG A 265 -6.07 9.36 36.34
N HIS A 266 -5.77 9.55 37.64
CA HIS A 266 -6.04 10.81 38.36
C HIS A 266 -4.74 11.55 38.64
N GLN A 267 -4.76 12.86 38.44
CA GLN A 267 -3.74 13.81 38.87
C GLN A 267 -4.46 15.11 39.32
N PHE A 268 -3.87 15.83 40.25
CA PHE A 268 -4.46 17.07 40.80
C PHE A 268 -5.92 16.88 41.30
N GLY A 269 -6.23 15.69 41.83
CA GLY A 269 -7.54 15.37 42.38
C GLY A 269 -8.64 14.98 41.40
N MET A 270 -8.34 14.94 40.08
CA MET A 270 -9.33 14.60 39.03
C MET A 270 -8.76 13.65 37.97
N ALA A 271 -9.65 13.02 37.22
CA ALA A 271 -9.27 12.21 36.06
C ALA A 271 -8.58 13.09 35.02
N ILE A 272 -7.45 12.62 34.45
CA ILE A 272 -6.65 13.45 33.50
C ILE A 272 -7.44 13.81 32.24
N GLY A 273 -8.43 13.01 31.84
CA GLY A 273 -9.33 13.31 30.71
C GLY A 273 -10.24 14.52 30.92
N GLN A 274 -10.25 15.11 32.11
CA GLN A 274 -10.97 16.36 32.39
C GLN A 274 -10.12 17.62 32.12
N PHE A 275 -8.82 17.47 31.90
CA PHE A 275 -7.96 18.59 31.51
C PHE A 275 -8.11 18.91 30.02
N GLU A 276 -8.33 20.17 29.67
CA GLU A 276 -8.54 20.63 28.28
C GLU A 276 -7.38 20.24 27.35
N GLY A 277 -6.12 20.31 27.82
CA GLY A 277 -4.96 19.90 27.05
C GLY A 277 -4.95 18.40 26.71
N VAL A 278 -5.47 17.56 27.60
CA VAL A 278 -5.65 16.12 27.34
C VAL A 278 -6.82 15.88 26.40
N GLN A 279 -7.92 16.63 26.58
CA GLN A 279 -9.10 16.55 25.69
C GLN A 279 -8.76 16.92 24.25
N GLU A 280 -7.92 17.93 24.05
CA GLU A 280 -7.46 18.32 22.71
C GLU A 280 -6.69 17.18 22.03
N ALA A 281 -5.76 16.52 22.72
CA ALA A 281 -5.04 15.37 22.18
C ALA A 281 -5.96 14.15 21.93
N LEU A 282 -6.91 13.87 22.84
CA LEU A 282 -7.92 12.82 22.65
C LEU A 282 -8.82 13.11 21.43
N ALA A 283 -9.21 14.36 21.22
CA ALA A 283 -10.02 14.76 20.06
C ALA A 283 -9.26 14.49 18.75
N ARG A 284 -7.94 14.80 18.69
CA ARG A 284 -7.09 14.45 17.53
C ARG A 284 -7.02 12.94 17.31
N ILE A 285 -6.82 12.16 18.36
CA ILE A 285 -6.78 10.68 18.29
C ILE A 285 -8.09 10.15 17.70
N ILE A 286 -9.23 10.57 18.25
CA ILE A 286 -10.56 10.09 17.86
C ILE A 286 -10.88 10.48 16.42
N ALA A 287 -10.67 11.74 16.05
CA ALA A 287 -10.95 12.25 14.71
C ALA A 287 -10.05 11.59 13.65
N ASN A 288 -8.75 11.46 13.93
CA ASN A 288 -7.82 10.77 13.03
C ASN A 288 -8.16 9.27 12.90
N THR A 289 -8.62 8.63 13.96
CA THR A 289 -9.07 7.23 13.92
C THR A 289 -10.32 7.06 13.06
N TYR A 290 -11.29 7.95 13.18
CA TYR A 290 -12.47 7.97 12.31
C TYR A 290 -12.07 8.08 10.84
N GLN A 291 -11.14 8.98 10.53
CA GLN A 291 -10.63 9.15 9.18
C GLN A 291 -9.84 7.95 8.67
N LEU A 292 -9.01 7.32 9.52
CA LEU A 292 -8.30 6.08 9.18
C LEU A 292 -9.28 4.97 8.78
N GLU A 293 -10.34 4.76 9.56
CA GLU A 293 -11.37 3.77 9.24
C GLU A 293 -12.12 4.13 7.95
N ALA A 294 -12.47 5.40 7.76
CA ALA A 294 -13.14 5.87 6.55
C ALA A 294 -12.29 5.62 5.27
N ALA A 295 -11.02 6.02 5.31
CA ALA A 295 -10.10 5.83 4.20
C ALA A 295 -9.84 4.33 3.91
N ARG A 296 -9.66 3.51 4.96
CA ARG A 296 -9.49 2.07 4.83
C ARG A 296 -10.68 1.42 4.13
N ARG A 297 -11.91 1.72 4.57
CA ARG A 297 -13.13 1.16 3.97
C ARG A 297 -13.29 1.57 2.52
N LEU A 298 -13.16 2.85 2.21
CA LEU A 298 -13.31 3.35 0.84
C LEU A 298 -12.26 2.73 -0.10
N THR A 299 -10.99 2.69 0.33
CA THR A 299 -9.89 2.13 -0.48
C THR A 299 -10.10 0.65 -0.77
N THR A 300 -10.40 -0.14 0.25
CA THR A 300 -10.57 -1.60 0.11
C THR A 300 -11.83 -1.96 -0.67
N THR A 301 -12.92 -1.23 -0.49
CA THR A 301 -14.14 -1.39 -1.31
C THR A 301 -13.85 -1.10 -2.79
N GLY A 302 -13.08 -0.05 -3.11
CA GLY A 302 -12.66 0.22 -4.48
C GLY A 302 -11.86 -0.93 -5.11
N ILE A 303 -10.97 -1.56 -4.33
CA ILE A 303 -10.22 -2.74 -4.79
C ILE A 303 -11.18 -3.93 -5.02
N ASP A 304 -12.12 -4.19 -4.11
CA ASP A 304 -13.10 -5.27 -4.24
C ASP A 304 -14.02 -5.09 -5.46
N LEU A 305 -14.33 -3.85 -5.82
CA LEU A 305 -15.05 -3.50 -7.05
C LEU A 305 -14.17 -3.55 -8.32
N LYS A 306 -12.94 -4.06 -8.21
CA LYS A 306 -11.97 -4.19 -9.32
C LYS A 306 -11.60 -2.86 -9.98
N VAL A 307 -11.82 -1.75 -9.31
CA VAL A 307 -11.21 -0.49 -9.70
C VAL A 307 -9.71 -0.62 -9.49
N LYS A 308 -8.89 -0.23 -10.48
CA LYS A 308 -7.42 -0.27 -10.37
C LYS A 308 -6.91 1.06 -9.78
N PRO A 309 -6.96 1.26 -8.44
CA PRO A 309 -6.81 2.57 -7.82
C PRO A 309 -5.34 2.89 -7.47
N SER A 310 -4.44 2.88 -8.46
CA SER A 310 -2.99 3.06 -8.21
C SER A 310 -2.64 4.36 -7.47
N VAL A 311 -3.32 5.46 -7.78
CA VAL A 311 -3.13 6.75 -7.10
C VAL A 311 -3.78 6.72 -5.71
N VAL A 312 -4.99 6.19 -5.61
CA VAL A 312 -5.72 6.10 -4.34
C VAL A 312 -4.99 5.24 -3.31
N THR A 313 -4.40 4.11 -3.73
CA THR A 313 -3.61 3.26 -2.83
C THR A 313 -2.32 3.95 -2.37
N ALA A 314 -1.72 4.80 -3.20
CA ALA A 314 -0.59 5.65 -2.82
C ALA A 314 -1.00 6.72 -1.81
N ILE A 315 -2.15 7.39 -2.01
CA ILE A 315 -2.73 8.33 -1.05
C ILE A 315 -3.00 7.64 0.29
N ALA A 316 -3.69 6.49 0.26
CA ALA A 316 -4.01 5.73 1.47
C ALA A 316 -2.75 5.35 2.24
N LYS A 317 -1.75 4.76 1.56
CA LYS A 317 -0.48 4.38 2.21
C LYS A 317 0.20 5.58 2.85
N TYR A 318 0.41 6.66 2.12
CA TYR A 318 1.12 7.83 2.62
C TYR A 318 0.39 8.47 3.80
N HIS A 319 -0.85 8.92 3.59
CA HIS A 319 -1.56 9.68 4.61
C HIS A 319 -1.97 8.83 5.82
N MET A 320 -2.35 7.58 5.63
CA MET A 320 -2.76 6.76 6.76
C MET A 320 -1.59 6.38 7.65
N THR A 321 -0.41 6.11 7.08
CA THR A 321 0.79 5.85 7.92
C THR A 321 1.24 7.10 8.68
N GLU A 322 1.12 8.30 8.11
CA GLU A 322 1.40 9.56 8.82
C GLU A 322 0.33 9.88 9.89
N LEU A 323 -0.94 9.62 9.60
CA LEU A 323 -2.00 9.74 10.61
C LEU A 323 -1.80 8.75 11.76
N GLY A 324 -1.43 7.50 11.46
CA GLY A 324 -1.08 6.50 12.48
C GLY A 324 0.07 6.96 13.37
N ARG A 325 1.13 7.57 12.78
CA ARG A 325 2.23 8.17 13.51
C ARG A 325 1.74 9.29 14.45
N SER A 326 0.90 10.19 13.96
CA SER A 326 0.34 11.28 14.76
C SER A 326 -0.50 10.76 15.93
N VAL A 327 -1.36 9.79 15.68
CA VAL A 327 -2.17 9.15 16.73
C VAL A 327 -1.32 8.49 17.81
N MET A 328 -0.25 7.80 17.39
CA MET A 328 0.65 7.15 18.35
C MET A 328 1.45 8.16 19.18
N ASN A 329 1.88 9.27 18.59
CA ASN A 329 2.53 10.36 19.34
C ASN A 329 1.60 10.93 20.41
N ASP A 330 0.39 11.34 20.03
CA ASP A 330 -0.61 11.85 21.00
C ASP A 330 -0.92 10.82 22.12
N ALA A 331 -1.01 9.53 21.77
CA ALA A 331 -1.28 8.48 22.75
C ALA A 331 -0.10 8.27 23.73
N MET A 332 1.13 8.32 23.24
CA MET A 332 2.35 8.25 24.05
C MET A 332 2.43 9.44 25.00
N ASP A 333 2.16 10.65 24.52
CA ASP A 333 2.20 11.89 25.33
C ASP A 333 1.17 11.83 26.46
N ILE A 334 -0.06 11.41 26.21
CA ILE A 334 -1.10 11.28 27.23
C ILE A 334 -0.72 10.20 28.26
N GLN A 335 -0.19 9.05 27.83
CA GLN A 335 0.18 7.97 28.76
C GLN A 335 1.53 8.21 29.45
N SER A 336 2.32 9.18 28.96
CA SER A 336 3.53 9.68 29.64
C SER A 336 4.47 8.54 30.08
N GLY A 337 4.92 8.53 31.33
CA GLY A 337 5.83 7.52 31.88
C GLY A 337 5.41 6.07 31.64
N LYS A 338 4.09 5.78 31.66
CA LYS A 338 3.59 4.43 31.33
C LYS A 338 3.86 4.05 29.88
N GLY A 339 3.73 5.02 28.95
CA GLY A 339 3.97 4.78 27.52
C GLY A 339 5.42 4.44 27.20
N ILE A 340 6.39 5.05 27.89
CA ILE A 340 7.82 4.88 27.61
C ILE A 340 8.48 3.70 28.34
N GLN A 341 7.82 3.12 29.37
CA GLN A 341 8.36 1.97 30.09
C GLN A 341 7.95 0.68 29.37
N LEU A 342 8.88 0.07 28.63
CA LEU A 342 8.64 -1.23 28.00
C LEU A 342 8.46 -2.32 29.05
N GLY A 343 7.48 -3.18 28.85
CA GLY A 343 7.15 -4.30 29.71
C GLY A 343 5.85 -4.97 29.27
N PRO A 344 5.44 -6.08 29.90
CA PRO A 344 4.30 -6.89 29.46
C PRO A 344 2.95 -6.14 29.51
N LYS A 345 2.88 -5.03 30.24
CA LYS A 345 1.69 -4.18 30.32
C LYS A 345 1.75 -2.94 29.42
N ASN A 346 2.83 -2.75 28.65
CA ASN A 346 2.94 -1.66 27.69
C ASN A 346 2.40 -2.14 26.33
N TYR A 347 1.36 -1.50 25.84
CA TYR A 347 0.74 -1.80 24.55
C TYR A 347 0.97 -0.70 23.49
N LEU A 348 1.65 0.40 23.85
CA LEU A 348 1.95 1.50 22.93
C LEU A 348 3.38 1.44 22.37
N GLY A 349 4.34 0.96 23.16
CA GLY A 349 5.77 1.06 22.81
C GLY A 349 6.12 0.40 21.49
N HIS A 350 5.71 -0.85 21.27
CA HIS A 350 6.02 -1.56 20.02
C HIS A 350 5.30 -0.95 18.79
N PRO A 351 3.99 -0.65 18.83
CA PRO A 351 3.34 0.08 17.73
C PRO A 351 4.00 1.43 17.44
N TYR A 352 4.39 2.19 18.46
CA TYR A 352 5.12 3.46 18.31
C TYR A 352 6.47 3.26 17.59
N MET A 353 7.29 2.32 18.07
CA MET A 353 8.59 2.02 17.47
C MET A 353 8.49 1.48 16.04
N SER A 354 7.43 0.75 15.71
CA SER A 354 7.24 0.15 14.38
C SER A 354 6.73 1.13 13.31
N ASN A 355 6.19 2.29 13.67
CA ASN A 355 5.64 3.26 12.71
C ASN A 355 6.59 3.63 11.56
N PRO A 356 7.90 3.91 11.78
CA PRO A 356 8.83 4.21 10.70
C PRO A 356 8.98 3.09 9.67
N ILE A 357 8.73 1.83 10.05
CA ILE A 357 8.74 0.70 9.11
C ILE A 357 7.66 0.91 8.05
N SER A 358 6.40 1.15 8.48
CA SER A 358 5.27 1.39 7.58
C SER A 358 5.47 2.62 6.67
N ILE A 359 6.20 3.63 7.14
CA ILE A 359 6.54 4.84 6.38
C ILE A 359 7.57 4.56 5.29
N THR A 360 8.49 3.61 5.55
CA THR A 360 9.61 3.29 4.67
C THR A 360 9.25 2.28 3.58
N VAL A 361 8.55 1.19 3.95
CA VAL A 361 8.28 0.07 3.04
C VAL A 361 7.16 0.37 2.04
N GLU A 362 7.09 -0.41 0.96
CA GLU A 362 6.08 -0.29 -0.12
C GLU A 362 6.06 1.09 -0.81
N GLY A 363 7.22 1.69 -0.94
CA GLY A 363 7.41 3.05 -1.45
C GLY A 363 7.51 4.04 -0.29
N ALA A 364 8.72 4.58 -0.08
CA ALA A 364 8.97 5.57 0.96
C ALA A 364 8.01 6.76 0.84
N ASN A 365 7.52 7.26 1.98
CA ASN A 365 6.50 8.32 1.99
C ASN A 365 6.93 9.58 1.24
N ILE A 366 8.22 9.95 1.29
CA ILE A 366 8.74 11.10 0.54
C ILE A 366 8.54 10.89 -0.96
N LEU A 367 8.96 9.74 -1.50
CA LEU A 367 8.77 9.40 -2.91
C LEU A 367 7.27 9.32 -3.28
N THR A 368 6.49 8.68 -2.44
CA THR A 368 5.04 8.49 -2.69
C THR A 368 4.33 9.83 -2.83
N ARG A 369 4.58 10.76 -1.90
CA ARG A 369 3.99 12.11 -1.92
C ARG A 369 4.50 12.93 -3.10
N SER A 370 5.83 12.96 -3.30
CA SER A 370 6.46 13.90 -4.24
C SER A 370 6.29 13.49 -5.70
N LEU A 371 6.22 12.18 -5.99
CA LEU A 371 6.23 11.67 -7.36
C LEU A 371 5.01 10.84 -7.71
N MET A 372 4.59 9.89 -6.81
CA MET A 372 3.62 8.87 -7.23
C MET A 372 2.19 9.40 -7.28
N ILE A 373 1.76 10.18 -6.27
CA ILE A 373 0.36 10.63 -6.15
C ILE A 373 -0.02 11.54 -7.31
N PHE A 374 0.73 12.59 -7.57
CA PHE A 374 0.39 13.56 -8.61
C PHE A 374 1.34 13.49 -9.81
N GLY A 375 2.65 13.49 -9.64
CA GLY A 375 3.61 13.52 -10.75
C GLY A 375 3.44 12.37 -11.74
N GLN A 376 3.15 11.16 -11.26
CA GLN A 376 2.79 10.02 -12.12
C GLN A 376 1.27 9.87 -12.29
N GLY A 377 0.49 10.28 -11.28
CA GLY A 377 -0.95 10.11 -11.26
C GLY A 377 -1.68 11.07 -12.18
N ALA A 378 -1.22 12.30 -12.35
CA ALA A 378 -1.87 13.32 -13.16
C ALA A 378 -2.18 12.83 -14.58
N THR A 379 -1.18 12.35 -15.31
CA THR A 379 -1.37 11.81 -16.66
C THR A 379 -2.29 10.59 -16.70
N ARG A 380 -2.19 9.69 -15.71
CA ARG A 380 -2.93 8.41 -15.71
C ARG A 380 -4.40 8.55 -15.31
N CYS A 381 -4.71 9.54 -14.49
CA CYS A 381 -6.05 9.72 -13.92
C CYS A 381 -6.80 10.91 -14.53
N HIS A 382 -6.16 11.70 -15.38
CA HIS A 382 -6.82 12.79 -16.11
C HIS A 382 -7.83 12.22 -17.11
N PRO A 383 -9.04 12.79 -17.22
CA PRO A 383 -10.09 12.26 -18.10
C PRO A 383 -9.72 12.19 -19.60
N TYR A 384 -8.79 13.02 -20.05
CA TYR A 384 -8.45 13.15 -21.47
C TYR A 384 -6.99 12.86 -21.80
N VAL A 385 -6.03 13.32 -20.99
CA VAL A 385 -4.59 13.34 -21.34
C VAL A 385 -4.04 11.98 -21.74
N LEU A 386 -4.38 10.92 -21.02
CA LEU A 386 -3.89 9.57 -21.38
C LEU A 386 -4.43 9.13 -22.74
N ALA A 387 -5.74 9.35 -22.98
CA ALA A 387 -6.38 8.99 -24.25
C ALA A 387 -5.87 9.82 -25.42
N GLU A 388 -5.57 11.11 -25.20
CA GLU A 388 -4.93 11.99 -26.18
C GLU A 388 -3.52 11.49 -26.56
N MET A 389 -2.72 11.08 -25.57
CA MET A 389 -1.39 10.50 -25.79
C MET A 389 -1.47 9.17 -26.56
N GLU A 390 -2.44 8.32 -26.22
CA GLU A 390 -2.67 7.06 -26.93
C GLU A 390 -3.11 7.31 -28.37
N ALA A 391 -4.02 8.26 -28.61
CA ALA A 391 -4.44 8.65 -29.96
C ALA A 391 -3.27 9.18 -30.79
N ALA A 392 -2.43 10.05 -30.21
CA ALA A 392 -1.25 10.59 -30.88
C ALA A 392 -0.17 9.53 -31.23
N ALA A 393 -0.20 8.38 -30.55
CA ALA A 393 0.74 7.26 -30.79
C ALA A 393 0.20 6.19 -31.75
N MET A 394 -1.00 6.35 -32.31
CA MET A 394 -1.60 5.39 -33.24
C MET A 394 -0.88 5.40 -34.59
N GLU A 395 -0.70 4.22 -35.19
CA GLU A 395 -0.05 4.07 -36.50
C GLU A 395 -0.90 4.64 -37.67
N ASN A 396 -2.21 4.48 -37.60
CA ASN A 396 -3.13 5.01 -38.60
C ASN A 396 -3.36 6.52 -38.36
N GLN A 397 -2.72 7.37 -39.14
CA GLN A 397 -2.76 8.83 -38.97
C GLN A 397 -4.17 9.44 -39.10
N HIS A 398 -5.03 8.91 -39.97
CA HIS A 398 -6.39 9.43 -40.17
C HIS A 398 -7.26 9.16 -38.92
N GLU A 399 -7.25 7.93 -38.45
CA GLU A 399 -7.97 7.53 -37.23
C GLU A 399 -7.40 8.22 -35.99
N ALA A 400 -6.07 8.38 -35.92
CA ALA A 400 -5.38 9.12 -34.88
C ALA A 400 -5.86 10.56 -34.79
N LEU A 401 -5.97 11.25 -35.94
CA LEU A 401 -6.40 12.65 -36.02
C LEU A 401 -7.86 12.81 -35.58
N GLU A 402 -8.77 12.01 -36.15
CA GLU A 402 -10.20 12.06 -35.78
C GLU A 402 -10.42 11.83 -34.28
N ARG A 403 -9.74 10.82 -33.72
CA ARG A 403 -9.83 10.50 -32.29
C ARG A 403 -9.22 11.61 -31.43
N PHE A 404 -8.07 12.14 -31.83
CA PHE A 404 -7.39 13.22 -31.09
C PHE A 404 -8.24 14.51 -31.09
N ASP A 405 -8.81 14.91 -32.21
CA ASP A 405 -9.66 16.10 -32.33
C ASP A 405 -10.90 16.00 -31.42
N ALA A 406 -11.56 14.85 -31.41
CA ALA A 406 -12.72 14.62 -30.54
C ALA A 406 -12.34 14.71 -29.05
N LEU A 407 -11.20 14.15 -28.65
CA LEU A 407 -10.69 14.22 -27.28
C LEU A 407 -10.30 15.66 -26.91
N LEU A 408 -9.59 16.37 -27.79
CA LEU A 408 -9.17 17.74 -27.57
C LEU A 408 -10.37 18.69 -27.37
N MET A 409 -11.40 18.58 -28.19
CA MET A 409 -12.62 19.38 -28.03
C MET A 409 -13.33 19.08 -26.71
N GLY A 410 -13.39 17.81 -26.32
CA GLY A 410 -13.91 17.40 -25.02
C GLY A 410 -13.09 17.96 -23.84
N HIS A 411 -11.76 17.94 -23.96
CA HIS A 411 -10.82 18.46 -22.97
C HIS A 411 -10.96 19.99 -22.82
N MET A 412 -11.04 20.73 -23.92
CA MET A 412 -11.29 22.18 -23.89
C MET A 412 -12.61 22.52 -23.17
N GLY A 413 -13.69 21.77 -23.46
CA GLY A 413 -14.97 21.92 -22.75
C GLY A 413 -14.86 21.61 -21.26
N TYR A 414 -14.13 20.58 -20.90
CA TYR A 414 -13.85 20.19 -19.49
C TYR A 414 -13.07 21.29 -18.77
N ALA A 415 -11.96 21.78 -19.32
CA ALA A 415 -11.14 22.83 -18.74
C ALA A 415 -11.92 24.14 -18.56
N THR A 416 -12.68 24.55 -19.58
CA THR A 416 -13.54 25.75 -19.54
C THR A 416 -14.59 25.64 -18.42
N ARG A 417 -15.30 24.52 -18.34
CA ARG A 417 -16.29 24.26 -17.29
C ARG A 417 -15.66 24.33 -15.90
N ASN A 418 -14.50 23.74 -15.70
CA ASN A 418 -13.80 23.75 -14.41
C ASN A 418 -13.32 25.17 -14.04
N ALA A 419 -12.84 25.96 -15.01
CA ALA A 419 -12.46 27.36 -14.80
C ALA A 419 -13.64 28.20 -14.31
N PHE A 420 -14.80 28.14 -15.01
CA PHE A 420 -16.02 28.84 -14.59
C PHE A 420 -16.53 28.34 -13.24
N SER A 421 -16.56 27.03 -13.01
CA SER A 421 -17.00 26.46 -11.74
C SER A 421 -16.10 26.90 -10.57
N ALA A 422 -14.79 26.85 -10.74
CA ALA A 422 -13.83 27.26 -9.72
C ALA A 422 -14.00 28.75 -9.38
N LEU A 423 -14.04 29.63 -10.40
CA LEU A 423 -14.17 31.07 -10.22
C LEU A 423 -15.51 31.44 -9.57
N PHE A 424 -16.65 30.94 -10.12
CA PHE A 424 -17.97 31.24 -9.59
C PHE A 424 -18.16 30.75 -8.15
N SER A 425 -17.68 29.51 -7.86
CA SER A 425 -17.76 28.96 -6.52
C SER A 425 -16.86 29.70 -5.54
N ALA A 426 -15.69 30.19 -5.98
CA ALA A 426 -14.82 31.02 -5.15
C ALA A 426 -15.48 32.36 -4.78
N LEU A 427 -16.03 33.06 -5.76
CA LEU A 427 -16.71 34.36 -5.56
C LEU A 427 -17.98 34.24 -4.71
N SER A 428 -18.73 33.15 -4.86
CA SER A 428 -19.99 32.92 -4.13
C SER A 428 -19.80 32.24 -2.76
N GLY A 429 -18.58 31.89 -2.35
CA GLY A 429 -18.33 31.07 -1.14
C GLY A 429 -19.03 29.71 -1.21
N SER A 430 -19.08 29.11 -2.40
CA SER A 430 -19.75 27.82 -2.69
C SER A 430 -21.26 27.79 -2.41
N ARG A 431 -21.92 28.95 -2.20
CA ARG A 431 -23.35 29.02 -1.81
C ARG A 431 -24.29 28.35 -2.81
N PHE A 432 -24.03 28.53 -4.11
CA PHE A 432 -24.88 28.03 -5.21
C PHE A 432 -24.50 26.62 -5.68
N GLY A 433 -23.47 26.01 -5.10
CA GLY A 433 -23.07 24.61 -5.41
C GLY A 433 -24.16 23.61 -5.06
N SER A 434 -24.26 22.53 -5.80
CA SER A 434 -25.10 21.39 -5.46
C SER A 434 -24.41 20.49 -4.43
N ALA A 435 -25.21 19.75 -3.65
CA ALA A 435 -24.74 18.71 -2.75
C ALA A 435 -25.73 17.54 -2.78
N PRO A 436 -25.26 16.31 -2.71
CA PRO A 436 -26.14 15.12 -2.75
C PRO A 436 -26.92 14.92 -1.45
N VAL A 437 -26.67 15.74 -0.44
CA VAL A 437 -27.23 15.61 0.90
C VAL A 437 -27.80 16.93 1.41
N SER A 438 -28.67 16.84 2.42
CA SER A 438 -29.17 17.96 3.23
C SER A 438 -28.57 17.93 4.63
N GLY A 439 -28.74 19.01 5.40
CA GLY A 439 -28.28 19.11 6.76
C GLY A 439 -26.84 19.65 6.89
N GLU A 440 -26.19 19.34 8.01
CA GLU A 440 -24.92 19.97 8.42
C GLU A 440 -23.75 19.69 7.51
N THR A 441 -23.70 18.49 6.91
CA THR A 441 -22.58 18.09 6.02
C THR A 441 -22.69 18.69 4.61
N LYS A 442 -23.85 19.29 4.25
CA LYS A 442 -24.10 19.87 2.92
C LYS A 442 -23.01 20.83 2.47
N GLN A 443 -22.56 21.72 3.35
CA GLN A 443 -21.55 22.73 3.00
C GLN A 443 -20.20 22.09 2.67
N TYR A 444 -19.81 21.03 3.36
CA TYR A 444 -18.57 20.31 3.07
C TYR A 444 -18.54 19.75 1.64
N TYR A 445 -19.63 19.19 1.14
CA TYR A 445 -19.72 18.72 -0.26
C TYR A 445 -19.53 19.86 -1.26
N LYS A 446 -20.10 21.01 -0.99
CA LYS A 446 -19.95 22.20 -1.86
C LYS A 446 -18.52 22.71 -1.89
N ASP A 447 -17.87 22.79 -0.72
CA ASP A 447 -16.48 23.24 -0.61
C ASP A 447 -15.52 22.23 -1.26
N MET A 448 -15.76 20.92 -1.08
CA MET A 448 -15.03 19.87 -1.78
C MET A 448 -15.17 19.99 -3.30
N SER A 449 -16.37 20.24 -3.81
CA SER A 449 -16.62 20.42 -5.25
C SER A 449 -15.86 21.65 -5.80
N ARG A 450 -15.82 22.75 -5.05
CA ARG A 450 -15.04 23.93 -5.40
C ARG A 450 -13.55 23.64 -5.51
N ILE A 451 -12.98 22.99 -4.48
CA ILE A 451 -11.56 22.62 -4.46
C ILE A 451 -11.24 21.62 -5.59
N SER A 452 -12.14 20.69 -5.88
CA SER A 452 -11.98 19.72 -6.98
C SER A 452 -11.93 20.43 -8.35
N SER A 453 -12.81 21.41 -8.61
CA SER A 453 -12.77 22.19 -9.86
C SER A 453 -11.50 23.04 -9.97
N ALA A 454 -11.05 23.62 -8.86
CA ALA A 454 -9.80 24.36 -8.81
C ALA A 454 -8.59 23.46 -9.07
N LEU A 455 -8.55 22.27 -8.46
CA LEU A 455 -7.49 21.28 -8.69
C LEU A 455 -7.44 20.83 -10.16
N ALA A 456 -8.62 20.57 -10.78
CA ALA A 456 -8.68 20.18 -12.19
C ALA A 456 -8.09 21.28 -13.09
N LEU A 457 -8.49 22.53 -12.90
CA LEU A 457 -7.94 23.67 -13.64
C LEU A 457 -6.43 23.81 -13.44
N MET A 458 -5.94 23.72 -12.20
CA MET A 458 -4.51 23.82 -11.89
C MET A 458 -3.72 22.65 -12.48
N THR A 459 -4.34 21.47 -12.58
CA THR A 459 -3.74 20.30 -13.23
C THR A 459 -3.53 20.56 -14.72
N ASP A 460 -4.56 21.03 -15.43
CA ASP A 460 -4.47 21.38 -16.85
C ASP A 460 -3.40 22.44 -17.10
N LEU A 461 -3.41 23.52 -16.32
CA LEU A 461 -2.40 24.58 -16.42
C LEU A 461 -0.99 24.08 -16.13
N SER A 462 -0.81 23.23 -15.13
CA SER A 462 0.50 22.67 -14.78
C SER A 462 1.04 21.77 -15.89
N MET A 463 0.20 20.93 -16.49
CA MET A 463 0.57 20.08 -17.60
C MET A 463 0.84 20.89 -18.88
N LEU A 464 0.05 21.90 -19.15
CA LEU A 464 0.22 22.80 -20.33
C LEU A 464 1.55 23.57 -20.25
N ILE A 465 1.88 24.13 -19.07
CA ILE A 465 3.06 24.97 -18.90
C ILE A 465 4.35 24.14 -18.77
N MET A 466 4.30 23.03 -18.07
CA MET A 466 5.48 22.25 -17.68
C MET A 466 5.66 20.96 -18.49
N GLY A 467 4.59 20.43 -19.06
CA GLY A 467 4.66 19.15 -19.81
C GLY A 467 5.33 18.05 -18.98
N GLY A 468 6.33 17.39 -19.58
CA GLY A 468 7.10 16.31 -18.93
C GLY A 468 7.93 16.75 -17.72
N ASP A 469 8.26 18.04 -17.60
CA ASP A 469 9.04 18.55 -16.46
C ASP A 469 8.25 18.60 -15.16
N LEU A 470 6.93 18.49 -15.21
CA LEU A 470 6.09 18.39 -14.01
C LEU A 470 6.54 17.27 -13.07
N LYS A 471 7.01 16.14 -13.61
CA LYS A 471 7.54 15.01 -12.83
C LYS A 471 8.83 15.35 -12.09
N ARG A 472 9.61 16.32 -12.60
CA ARG A 472 10.87 16.77 -12.01
C ARG A 472 10.66 17.90 -10.99
N LYS A 473 9.51 18.57 -11.04
CA LYS A 473 9.12 19.63 -10.12
C LYS A 473 8.41 19.05 -8.89
N GLU A 474 9.14 18.21 -8.14
CA GLU A 474 8.58 17.40 -7.05
C GLU A 474 7.88 18.24 -5.95
N MET A 475 8.34 19.45 -5.67
CA MET A 475 7.68 20.32 -4.67
C MET A 475 6.30 20.76 -5.13
N LEU A 476 6.11 21.08 -6.41
CA LEU A 476 4.80 21.42 -6.96
C LEU A 476 3.92 20.16 -7.05
N SER A 477 4.47 19.09 -7.59
CA SER A 477 3.80 17.78 -7.67
C SER A 477 3.29 17.33 -6.30
N ALA A 478 4.10 17.48 -5.24
CA ALA A 478 3.71 17.14 -3.87
C ALA A 478 2.53 17.99 -3.37
N ARG A 479 2.53 19.31 -3.62
CA ARG A 479 1.42 20.20 -3.19
C ARG A 479 0.12 19.87 -3.91
N MET A 480 0.18 19.66 -5.23
CA MET A 480 -1.00 19.22 -6.00
C MET A 480 -1.50 17.85 -5.52
N GLY A 481 -0.56 16.96 -5.21
CA GLY A 481 -0.86 15.66 -4.59
C GLY A 481 -1.49 15.78 -3.21
N ASP A 482 -1.08 16.76 -2.40
CA ASP A 482 -1.70 17.03 -1.10
C ASP A 482 -3.15 17.49 -1.27
N VAL A 483 -3.44 18.42 -2.18
CA VAL A 483 -4.83 18.84 -2.46
C VAL A 483 -5.69 17.65 -2.86
N LEU A 484 -5.23 16.84 -3.82
CA LEU A 484 -5.94 15.63 -4.26
C LEU A 484 -6.19 14.68 -3.10
N SER A 485 -5.19 14.50 -2.25
CA SER A 485 -5.27 13.60 -1.09
C SER A 485 -6.28 14.09 -0.05
N GLN A 486 -6.33 15.42 0.22
CA GLN A 486 -7.32 15.96 1.15
C GLN A 486 -8.75 15.80 0.62
N LEU A 487 -8.94 15.95 -0.70
CA LEU A 487 -10.22 15.67 -1.35
C LEU A 487 -10.64 14.20 -1.19
N TYR A 488 -9.71 13.27 -1.42
CA TYR A 488 -9.99 11.83 -1.25
C TYR A 488 -10.34 11.49 0.20
N LEU A 489 -9.54 11.95 1.16
CA LEU A 489 -9.74 11.69 2.58
C LEU A 489 -11.04 12.33 3.11
N GLY A 490 -11.34 13.55 2.68
CA GLY A 490 -12.60 14.22 3.01
C GLY A 490 -13.80 13.46 2.44
N SER A 491 -13.73 13.02 1.18
CA SER A 491 -14.77 12.20 0.55
C SER A 491 -14.99 10.87 1.30
N ALA A 492 -13.90 10.21 1.71
CA ALA A 492 -14.00 8.98 2.50
C ALA A 492 -14.71 9.21 3.84
N THR A 493 -14.39 10.31 4.53
CA THR A 493 -15.01 10.69 5.81
C THR A 493 -16.50 10.93 5.66
N LEU A 494 -16.91 11.72 4.67
CA LEU A 494 -18.33 12.00 4.39
C LEU A 494 -19.06 10.72 3.99
N LYS A 495 -18.44 9.88 3.14
CA LYS A 495 -19.02 8.59 2.73
C LYS A 495 -19.27 7.67 3.91
N LEU A 496 -18.30 7.53 4.81
CA LEU A 496 -18.47 6.70 6.02
C LEU A 496 -19.62 7.21 6.89
N PHE A 497 -19.72 8.52 7.08
CA PHE A 497 -20.80 9.13 7.86
C PHE A 497 -22.17 8.85 7.26
N GLU A 498 -22.31 8.97 5.93
CA GLU A 498 -23.56 8.66 5.22
C GLU A 498 -23.89 7.16 5.32
N ASP A 499 -22.92 6.28 5.06
CA ASP A 499 -23.12 4.82 5.08
C ASP A 499 -23.50 4.29 6.46
N ASN A 500 -22.99 4.92 7.53
CA ASN A 500 -23.36 4.60 8.92
C ASN A 500 -24.72 5.21 9.34
N GLY A 501 -25.46 5.85 8.44
CA GLY A 501 -26.77 6.44 8.74
C GLY A 501 -26.71 7.75 9.51
N ARG A 502 -25.63 8.53 9.35
CA ARG A 502 -25.45 9.88 9.92
C ARG A 502 -25.58 9.91 11.44
N GLN A 503 -24.88 9.01 12.14
CA GLN A 503 -24.91 8.94 13.59
C GLN A 503 -24.49 10.27 14.22
N GLN A 504 -25.34 10.81 15.12
CA GLN A 504 -25.07 12.11 15.74
C GLN A 504 -23.80 12.10 16.59
N ASP A 505 -23.47 10.96 17.20
CA ASP A 505 -22.26 10.79 18.00
C ASP A 505 -20.96 10.86 17.16
N ASP A 506 -21.02 10.56 15.85
CA ASP A 506 -19.90 10.68 14.94
C ASP A 506 -19.69 12.12 14.43
N LEU A 507 -20.72 12.96 14.51
CA LEU A 507 -20.71 14.28 13.90
C LEU A 507 -19.58 15.21 14.40
N PRO A 508 -19.21 15.25 15.69
CA PRO A 508 -18.06 16.03 16.16
C PRO A 508 -16.74 15.62 15.46
N ALA A 509 -16.50 14.31 15.29
CA ALA A 509 -15.32 13.80 14.60
C ALA A 509 -15.34 14.19 13.12
N VAL A 510 -16.49 14.08 12.45
CA VAL A 510 -16.68 14.49 11.04
C VAL A 510 -16.40 15.98 10.86
N ARG A 511 -16.95 16.84 11.74
CA ARG A 511 -16.70 18.30 11.71
C ARG A 511 -15.21 18.61 11.83
N TYR A 512 -14.54 18.01 12.81
CA TYR A 512 -13.10 18.21 13.03
C TYR A 512 -12.29 17.78 11.80
N VAL A 513 -12.55 16.57 11.30
CA VAL A 513 -11.84 16.04 10.13
C VAL A 513 -12.06 16.94 8.92
N MET A 514 -13.32 17.30 8.61
CA MET A 514 -13.63 18.10 7.42
C MET A 514 -13.03 19.50 7.47
N ALA A 515 -13.12 20.17 8.63
CA ALA A 515 -12.48 21.49 8.81
C ALA A 515 -10.95 21.40 8.56
N ASN A 516 -10.30 20.37 9.10
CA ASN A 516 -8.86 20.16 8.92
C ASN A 516 -8.51 19.82 7.45
N ARG A 517 -9.29 18.96 6.77
CA ARG A 517 -9.03 18.59 5.37
C ARG A 517 -9.19 19.78 4.42
N LEU A 518 -10.24 20.57 4.60
CA LEU A 518 -10.46 21.78 3.80
C LEU A 518 -9.38 22.83 4.03
N HIS A 519 -8.96 23.01 5.31
CA HIS A 519 -7.85 23.91 5.64
C HIS A 519 -6.53 23.47 4.97
N LEU A 520 -6.18 22.18 5.08
CA LEU A 520 -4.96 21.66 4.48
C LEU A 520 -4.97 21.70 2.97
N ALA A 521 -6.12 21.44 2.34
CA ALA A 521 -6.28 21.58 0.89
C ALA A 521 -6.10 23.03 0.42
N ALA A 522 -6.59 23.99 1.20
CA ALA A 522 -6.44 25.43 0.89
C ALA A 522 -5.03 25.96 1.12
N LYS A 523 -4.28 25.35 2.06
CA LYS A 523 -2.90 25.74 2.40
C LYS A 523 -1.88 25.21 1.39
N ALA A 524 -2.14 24.04 0.78
CA ALA A 524 -1.24 23.40 -0.18
C ALA A 524 -1.14 24.16 -1.50
#